data_a3c3dc01e8a1d910c2519caa095a4e84
#
_entry.id   a3c3dc01e8a1d910c2519caa095a4e84
#
_cell.length_a   1.000
_cell.length_b   1.000
_cell.length_c   1.000
_cell.angle_alpha   90.00
_cell.angle_beta   90.00
_cell.angle_gamma   90.00
#
_symmetry.space_group_name_H-M   'P 1'
#
loop_
_entity.id
_entity.type
_entity.pdbx_description
1 polymer ?
#
loop_
_entity_poly.entity_id
_entity_poly.type
_entity_poly.pdbx_seq_one_letter_code
_entity_poly.pdbx_strand_id
1 'polypeptide(L)'
;MTEAGREGRLVLVTGGARSGKSSFAEQYVASHGTKIAYIATAQIFDDEMRYRVKLHRERRPASWQTYEAPLSAETAIAEAAKTHDTLLFDCLTVYLSNLLCQLPEEQLRDEAAVYRLAQDAAAKLIAAAQASGALCVFVTNEVGAGIVPENALARLYRDIAGLTNQAFACAAEAVYLTISGIPVEIKHLALRTSASLSEGGGPRSGGGCGEGRS
;
A
#
# COMPACT_ATOMS: atom_id res chain seq x y z
N MET A 1 21.20 30.15 -2.50
CA MET A 1 21.39 28.68 -2.36
C MET A 1 20.00 28.09 -2.24
N THR A 2 19.45 27.59 -3.35
CA THR A 2 18.16 26.90 -3.37
C THR A 2 18.35 25.58 -2.64
N GLU A 3 17.65 25.38 -1.49
CA GLU A 3 17.54 24.07 -0.88
C GLU A 3 16.98 23.12 -1.94
N ALA A 4 17.81 22.22 -2.45
CA ALA A 4 17.34 21.08 -3.22
C ALA A 4 16.39 20.31 -2.29
N GLY A 5 15.11 20.29 -2.63
CA GLY A 5 14.09 19.66 -1.82
C GLY A 5 14.51 18.23 -1.49
N ARG A 6 14.51 17.89 -0.21
CA ARG A 6 14.84 16.55 0.25
C ARG A 6 13.79 15.60 -0.31
N GLU A 7 14.22 14.62 -1.09
CA GLU A 7 13.33 13.59 -1.62
C GLU A 7 12.74 12.78 -0.47
N GLY A 8 11.43 12.49 -0.52
CA GLY A 8 10.74 11.72 0.51
C GLY A 8 11.19 10.26 0.50
N ARG A 9 11.30 9.67 1.68
CA ARG A 9 11.71 8.28 1.88
C ARG A 9 10.46 7.41 2.00
N LEU A 10 10.40 6.30 1.28
CA LEU A 10 9.28 5.37 1.31
C LEU A 10 9.71 4.03 1.91
N VAL A 11 8.97 3.56 2.90
CA VAL A 11 9.12 2.24 3.52
C VAL A 11 7.81 1.49 3.41
N LEU A 12 7.88 0.22 3.02
CA LEU A 12 6.72 -0.67 2.95
C LEU A 12 6.78 -1.71 4.08
N VAL A 13 5.67 -1.85 4.81
CA VAL A 13 5.48 -2.89 5.83
C VAL A 13 4.33 -3.79 5.39
N THR A 14 4.66 -5.05 5.10
CA THR A 14 3.70 -6.05 4.62
C THR A 14 3.61 -7.25 5.54
N GLY A 15 2.59 -8.07 5.37
CA GLY A 15 2.37 -9.30 6.11
C GLY A 15 0.91 -9.74 6.12
N GLY A 16 0.64 -10.96 6.56
CA GLY A 16 -0.69 -11.52 6.68
C GLY A 16 -1.56 -10.84 7.74
N ALA A 17 -2.83 -11.24 7.81
CA ALA A 17 -3.73 -10.80 8.88
C ALA A 17 -3.14 -11.15 10.27
N ARG A 18 -3.22 -10.21 11.22
CA ARG A 18 -2.70 -10.37 12.59
C ARG A 18 -1.21 -10.72 12.70
N SER A 19 -0.41 -10.43 11.67
CA SER A 19 1.04 -10.68 11.65
C SER A 19 1.87 -9.78 12.57
N GLY A 20 1.28 -8.68 13.10
CA GLY A 20 2.01 -7.68 13.89
C GLY A 20 2.50 -6.47 13.10
N LYS A 21 2.22 -6.41 11.77
CA LYS A 21 2.71 -5.35 10.87
C LYS A 21 2.36 -3.92 11.30
N SER A 22 1.09 -3.66 11.73
CA SER A 22 0.72 -2.31 12.18
C SER A 22 1.46 -1.92 13.45
N SER A 23 1.62 -2.84 14.42
CA SER A 23 2.40 -2.58 15.63
C SER A 23 3.87 -2.29 15.32
N PHE A 24 4.47 -3.04 14.40
CA PHE A 24 5.83 -2.77 13.95
C PHE A 24 5.93 -1.41 13.24
N ALA A 25 5.00 -1.10 12.33
CA ALA A 25 4.99 0.18 11.62
C ALA A 25 4.84 1.37 12.59
N GLU A 26 3.97 1.26 13.60
CA GLU A 26 3.82 2.25 14.67
C GLU A 26 5.15 2.46 15.44
N GLN A 27 5.84 1.37 15.83
CA GLN A 27 7.15 1.45 16.48
C GLN A 27 8.23 2.02 15.57
N TYR A 28 8.21 1.65 14.29
CA TYR A 28 9.16 2.13 13.30
C TYR A 28 9.07 3.65 13.13
N VAL A 29 7.86 4.20 12.90
CA VAL A 29 7.70 5.65 12.78
C VAL A 29 8.02 6.39 14.10
N ALA A 30 7.68 5.81 15.26
CA ALA A 30 8.00 6.39 16.55
C ALA A 30 9.51 6.48 16.83
N SER A 31 10.31 5.56 16.26
CA SER A 31 11.77 5.56 16.42
C SER A 31 12.52 6.40 15.39
N HIS A 32 11.86 6.81 14.29
CA HIS A 32 12.50 7.53 13.18
C HIS A 32 11.96 8.94 12.97
N GLY A 33 10.81 9.29 13.57
CA GLY A 33 10.15 10.58 13.42
C GLY A 33 10.07 11.38 14.70
N THR A 34 9.89 12.69 14.56
CA THR A 34 9.64 13.60 15.68
C THR A 34 8.23 14.17 15.65
N LYS A 35 7.72 14.46 14.46
CA LYS A 35 6.35 14.93 14.22
C LYS A 35 5.65 13.95 13.30
N ILE A 36 4.82 13.08 13.89
CA ILE A 36 4.21 11.96 13.19
C ILE A 36 2.77 12.26 12.87
N ALA A 37 2.38 12.06 11.59
CA ALA A 37 1.00 12.04 11.15
C ALA A 37 0.58 10.60 10.79
N TYR A 38 -0.68 10.28 11.11
CA TYR A 38 -1.32 9.02 10.76
C TYR A 38 -2.37 9.25 9.67
N ILE A 39 -2.18 8.63 8.52
CA ILE A 39 -3.12 8.68 7.40
C ILE A 39 -4.04 7.47 7.51
N ALA A 40 -5.28 7.71 7.94
CA ALA A 40 -6.27 6.68 8.18
C ALA A 40 -7.10 6.44 6.92
N THR A 41 -7.08 5.23 6.39
CA THR A 41 -7.87 4.86 5.21
C THR A 41 -9.17 4.13 5.54
N ALA A 42 -9.33 3.67 6.78
CA ALA A 42 -10.50 2.92 7.19
C ALA A 42 -11.78 3.78 7.20
N GLN A 43 -12.83 3.28 6.55
CA GLN A 43 -14.19 3.79 6.69
C GLN A 43 -14.96 2.92 7.70
N ILE A 44 -15.76 3.54 8.55
CA ILE A 44 -16.52 2.83 9.57
C ILE A 44 -17.89 2.51 8.98
N PHE A 45 -18.07 1.31 8.46
CA PHE A 45 -19.35 0.85 7.93
C PHE A 45 -20.19 0.04 8.94
N ASP A 46 -19.53 -0.55 9.95
CA ASP A 46 -20.17 -1.39 10.96
C ASP A 46 -19.53 -1.25 12.34
N ASP A 47 -20.14 -1.89 13.33
CA ASP A 47 -19.67 -1.83 14.72
C ASP A 47 -18.36 -2.60 14.93
N GLU A 48 -18.09 -3.64 14.16
CA GLU A 48 -16.81 -4.35 14.21
C GLU A 48 -15.67 -3.47 13.74
N MET A 49 -15.84 -2.78 12.62
CA MET A 49 -14.86 -1.83 12.11
C MET A 49 -14.66 -0.65 13.07
N ARG A 50 -15.75 -0.12 13.65
CA ARG A 50 -15.69 0.93 14.68
C ARG A 50 -14.84 0.49 15.87
N TYR A 51 -15.05 -0.73 16.36
CA TYR A 51 -14.27 -1.28 17.46
C TYR A 51 -12.79 -1.44 17.10
N ARG A 52 -12.47 -1.94 15.90
CA ARG A 52 -11.09 -2.06 15.41
C ARG A 52 -10.40 -0.70 15.30
N VAL A 53 -11.04 0.28 14.70
CA VAL A 53 -10.52 1.65 14.58
C VAL A 53 -10.27 2.26 15.96
N LYS A 54 -11.20 2.05 16.93
CA LYS A 54 -11.04 2.50 18.31
C LYS A 54 -9.80 1.89 18.96
N LEU A 55 -9.61 0.57 18.87
CA LEU A 55 -8.43 -0.11 19.41
C LEU A 55 -7.12 0.39 18.79
N HIS A 56 -7.10 0.64 17.49
CA HIS A 56 -5.94 1.23 16.81
C HIS A 56 -5.67 2.67 17.26
N ARG A 57 -6.72 3.44 17.53
CA ARG A 57 -6.60 4.82 18.01
C ARG A 57 -6.09 4.90 19.45
N GLU A 58 -6.55 4.00 20.32
CA GLU A 58 -6.16 3.95 21.74
C GLU A 58 -4.68 3.56 21.95
N ARG A 59 -4.10 2.81 21.01
CA ARG A 59 -2.68 2.41 21.09
C ARG A 59 -1.71 3.50 20.66
N ARG A 60 -2.18 4.48 19.88
CA ARG A 60 -1.34 5.54 19.35
C ARG A 60 -1.18 6.68 20.35
N PRO A 61 0.02 7.29 20.43
CA PRO A 61 0.20 8.50 21.22
C PRO A 61 -0.76 9.61 20.81
N ALA A 62 -1.33 10.32 21.79
CA ALA A 62 -2.24 11.44 21.53
C ALA A 62 -1.58 12.61 20.75
N SER A 63 -0.25 12.64 20.70
CA SER A 63 0.52 13.62 19.94
C SER A 63 0.51 13.38 18.43
N TRP A 64 0.08 12.21 17.97
CA TRP A 64 -0.02 11.92 16.52
C TRP A 64 -1.27 12.54 15.92
N GLN A 65 -1.10 13.39 14.94
CA GLN A 65 -2.23 13.95 14.21
C GLN A 65 -2.78 12.92 13.22
N THR A 66 -4.10 12.72 13.24
CA THR A 66 -4.78 11.81 12.31
C THR A 66 -5.41 12.61 11.16
N TYR A 67 -5.16 12.14 9.93
CA TYR A 67 -5.79 12.59 8.70
C TYR A 67 -6.66 11.46 8.17
N GLU A 68 -7.97 11.66 8.21
CA GLU A 68 -8.93 10.70 7.64
C GLU A 68 -8.91 10.84 6.11
N ALA A 69 -8.44 9.80 5.44
CA ALA A 69 -8.23 9.82 3.99
C ALA A 69 -8.66 8.49 3.33
N PRO A 70 -9.94 8.13 3.43
CA PRO A 70 -10.45 6.91 2.81
C PRO A 70 -10.39 6.97 1.28
N LEU A 71 -10.36 8.17 0.71
CA LEU A 71 -10.23 8.47 -0.71
C LEU A 71 -9.27 9.66 -0.89
N SER A 72 -8.67 9.81 -2.08
CA SER A 72 -7.75 10.93 -2.41
C SER A 72 -6.62 11.12 -1.36
N ALA A 73 -6.05 10.02 -0.90
CA ALA A 73 -5.09 10.01 0.19
C ALA A 73 -3.75 10.66 -0.18
N GLU A 74 -3.43 10.80 -1.46
CA GLU A 74 -2.31 11.60 -1.96
C GLU A 74 -2.38 13.07 -1.52
N THR A 75 -3.59 13.63 -1.44
CA THR A 75 -3.82 14.98 -0.94
C THR A 75 -3.53 15.07 0.57
N ALA A 76 -3.97 14.06 1.33
CA ALA A 76 -3.69 14.00 2.76
C ALA A 76 -2.19 13.84 3.06
N ILE A 77 -1.46 13.06 2.26
CA ILE A 77 0.00 12.95 2.34
C ILE A 77 0.66 14.32 2.12
N ALA A 78 0.28 15.02 1.04
CA ALA A 78 0.83 16.33 0.71
C ALA A 78 0.53 17.38 1.80
N GLU A 79 -0.67 17.34 2.40
CA GLU A 79 -1.04 18.27 3.47
C GLU A 79 -0.30 17.96 4.78
N ALA A 80 -0.26 16.68 5.18
CA ALA A 80 0.42 16.25 6.39
C ALA A 80 1.92 16.55 6.35
N ALA A 81 2.56 16.37 5.19
CA ALA A 81 3.99 16.62 5.01
C ALA A 81 4.42 18.08 5.20
N LYS A 82 3.49 19.04 5.15
CA LYS A 82 3.80 20.46 5.42
C LYS A 82 4.23 20.71 6.87
N THR A 83 3.82 19.87 7.80
CA THR A 83 4.01 20.08 9.25
C THR A 83 4.59 18.86 9.97
N HIS A 84 4.66 17.71 9.32
CA HIS A 84 5.13 16.45 9.88
C HIS A 84 6.31 15.90 9.06
N ASP A 85 7.29 15.33 9.76
CA ASP A 85 8.48 14.72 9.16
C ASP A 85 8.33 13.23 8.88
N THR A 86 7.28 12.62 9.41
CA THR A 86 7.02 11.18 9.28
C THR A 86 5.52 10.91 9.16
N LEU A 87 5.15 10.10 8.17
CA LEU A 87 3.76 9.75 7.86
C LEU A 87 3.59 8.24 7.94
N LEU A 88 2.57 7.78 8.66
CA LEU A 88 2.16 6.37 8.69
C LEU A 88 0.83 6.20 7.97
N PHE A 89 0.85 5.48 6.86
CA PHE A 89 -0.33 5.17 6.04
C PHE A 89 -0.87 3.77 6.36
N ASP A 90 -2.06 3.66 6.92
CA ASP A 90 -2.66 2.37 7.31
C ASP A 90 -4.11 2.24 6.83
N CYS A 91 -4.37 1.45 5.76
CA CYS A 91 -3.44 0.66 4.95
C CYS A 91 -3.83 0.69 3.46
N LEU A 92 -2.90 0.28 2.58
CA LEU A 92 -3.11 0.24 1.12
C LEU A 92 -4.29 -0.66 0.73
N THR A 93 -4.43 -1.83 1.36
CA THR A 93 -5.51 -2.77 1.04
C THR A 93 -6.89 -2.19 1.34
N VAL A 94 -7.08 -1.50 2.46
CA VAL A 94 -8.35 -0.83 2.76
C VAL A 94 -8.59 0.33 1.79
N TYR A 95 -7.55 1.10 1.47
CA TYR A 95 -7.66 2.19 0.50
C TYR A 95 -8.11 1.69 -0.88
N LEU A 96 -7.50 0.61 -1.40
CA LEU A 96 -7.92 0.00 -2.66
C LEU A 96 -9.37 -0.52 -2.61
N SER A 97 -9.77 -1.13 -1.51
CA SER A 97 -11.15 -1.58 -1.31
C SER A 97 -12.14 -0.41 -1.36
N ASN A 98 -11.81 0.72 -0.73
CA ASN A 98 -12.64 1.91 -0.78
C ASN A 98 -12.80 2.44 -2.21
N LEU A 99 -11.71 2.47 -2.99
CA LEU A 99 -11.77 2.91 -4.39
C LEU A 99 -12.67 2.00 -5.23
N LEU A 100 -12.59 0.68 -5.06
CA LEU A 100 -13.47 -0.26 -5.75
C LEU A 100 -14.94 -0.09 -5.36
N CYS A 101 -15.22 0.16 -4.08
CA CYS A 101 -16.59 0.39 -3.61
C CYS A 101 -17.24 1.67 -4.18
N GLN A 102 -16.45 2.58 -4.76
CA GLN A 102 -16.99 3.76 -5.45
C GLN A 102 -17.37 3.46 -6.92
N LEU A 103 -16.94 2.34 -7.48
CA LEU A 103 -17.19 2.01 -8.88
C LEU A 103 -18.62 1.46 -9.05
N PRO A 104 -19.34 1.87 -10.10
CA PRO A 104 -20.55 1.20 -10.53
C PRO A 104 -20.28 -0.28 -10.89
N GLU A 105 -21.28 -1.13 -10.73
CA GLU A 105 -21.14 -2.57 -10.99
C GLU A 105 -20.64 -2.89 -12.42
N GLU A 106 -21.04 -2.09 -13.41
CA GLU A 106 -20.59 -2.22 -14.80
C GLU A 106 -19.08 -2.02 -14.93
N GLN A 107 -18.52 -1.05 -14.19
CA GLN A 107 -17.07 -0.79 -14.22
C GLN A 107 -16.29 -1.85 -13.44
N LEU A 108 -16.87 -2.46 -12.42
CA LEU A 108 -16.27 -3.59 -11.72
C LEU A 108 -16.14 -4.85 -12.59
N ARG A 109 -16.94 -4.95 -13.66
CA ARG A 109 -16.85 -6.04 -14.66
C ARG A 109 -15.78 -5.79 -15.73
N ASP A 110 -15.33 -4.55 -15.91
CA ASP A 110 -14.19 -4.20 -16.75
C ASP A 110 -12.88 -4.35 -15.96
N GLU A 111 -12.32 -5.56 -15.97
CA GLU A 111 -11.06 -5.85 -15.27
C GLU A 111 -9.96 -4.86 -15.66
N ALA A 112 -9.84 -4.50 -16.95
CA ALA A 112 -8.82 -3.57 -17.42
C ALA A 112 -9.00 -2.16 -16.81
N ALA A 113 -10.23 -1.69 -16.61
CA ALA A 113 -10.51 -0.44 -15.94
C ALA A 113 -10.12 -0.51 -14.44
N VAL A 114 -10.41 -1.63 -13.78
CA VAL A 114 -10.02 -1.86 -12.37
C VAL A 114 -8.50 -1.90 -12.21
N TYR A 115 -7.78 -2.58 -13.11
CA TYR A 115 -6.30 -2.58 -13.10
C TYR A 115 -5.74 -1.17 -13.27
N ARG A 116 -6.24 -0.39 -14.24
CA ARG A 116 -5.82 1.01 -14.44
C ARG A 116 -6.08 1.87 -13.20
N LEU A 117 -7.26 1.76 -12.59
CA LEU A 117 -7.59 2.48 -11.36
C LEU A 117 -6.57 2.21 -10.24
N ALA A 118 -6.23 0.93 -10.01
CA ALA A 118 -5.29 0.54 -8.96
C ALA A 118 -3.87 1.03 -9.27
N GLN A 119 -3.42 0.93 -10.52
CA GLN A 119 -2.12 1.44 -10.96
C GLN A 119 -2.02 2.96 -10.81
N ASP A 120 -3.04 3.70 -11.24
CA ASP A 120 -3.10 5.16 -11.12
C ASP A 120 -3.10 5.60 -9.65
N ALA A 121 -3.86 4.91 -8.80
CA ALA A 121 -3.89 5.19 -7.36
C ALA A 121 -2.52 4.94 -6.72
N ALA A 122 -1.87 3.82 -7.04
CA ALA A 122 -0.52 3.51 -6.55
C ALA A 122 0.50 4.56 -7.01
N ALA A 123 0.47 4.94 -8.29
CA ALA A 123 1.38 5.94 -8.85
C ALA A 123 1.22 7.31 -8.16
N LYS A 124 -0.03 7.76 -7.92
CA LYS A 124 -0.31 9.02 -7.22
C LYS A 124 0.20 9.02 -5.78
N LEU A 125 -0.03 7.94 -5.03
CA LEU A 125 0.43 7.81 -3.65
C LEU A 125 1.96 7.78 -3.57
N ILE A 126 2.63 7.02 -4.46
CA ILE A 126 4.09 6.95 -4.53
C ILE A 126 4.68 8.32 -4.87
N ALA A 127 4.13 9.00 -5.87
CA ALA A 127 4.57 10.34 -6.26
C ALA A 127 4.39 11.36 -5.12
N ALA A 128 3.26 11.32 -4.41
CA ALA A 128 3.01 12.18 -3.25
C ALA A 128 4.00 11.90 -2.12
N ALA A 129 4.31 10.63 -1.84
CA ALA A 129 5.28 10.25 -0.83
C ALA A 129 6.70 10.73 -1.18
N GLN A 130 7.13 10.54 -2.43
CA GLN A 130 8.44 11.00 -2.91
C GLN A 130 8.58 12.53 -2.90
N ALA A 131 7.51 13.24 -3.27
CA ALA A 131 7.49 14.70 -3.25
C ALA A 131 7.37 15.30 -1.84
N SER A 132 7.01 14.51 -0.82
CA SER A 132 6.71 14.99 0.53
C SER A 132 7.94 15.50 1.31
N GLY A 133 9.14 15.03 0.99
CA GLY A 133 10.35 15.25 1.79
C GLY A 133 10.35 14.54 3.16
N ALA A 134 9.26 13.83 3.50
CA ALA A 134 9.07 13.12 4.77
C ALA A 134 9.41 11.62 4.66
N LEU A 135 9.54 10.95 5.80
CA LEU A 135 9.52 9.50 5.85
C LEU A 135 8.07 9.01 5.77
N CYS A 136 7.72 8.31 4.69
CA CYS A 136 6.40 7.75 4.47
C CYS A 136 6.44 6.23 4.66
N VAL A 137 5.77 5.72 5.69
CA VAL A 137 5.66 4.29 5.98
C VAL A 137 4.28 3.80 5.57
N PHE A 138 4.21 2.89 4.62
CA PHE A 138 2.96 2.31 4.12
C PHE A 138 2.76 0.91 4.68
N VAL A 139 1.57 0.67 5.23
CA VAL A 139 1.14 -0.67 5.69
C VAL A 139 0.27 -1.32 4.62
N THR A 140 0.51 -2.59 4.35
CA THR A 140 -0.30 -3.39 3.42
C THR A 140 -0.49 -4.83 3.91
N ASN A 141 -1.41 -5.56 3.29
CA ASN A 141 -1.60 -6.99 3.55
C ASN A 141 -1.14 -7.83 2.35
N GLU A 142 -0.55 -9.00 2.66
CA GLU A 142 -0.33 -10.06 1.68
C GLU A 142 -1.60 -10.90 1.51
N VAL A 143 -2.55 -10.40 0.71
CA VAL A 143 -3.82 -11.10 0.47
C VAL A 143 -3.67 -12.25 -0.53
N GLY A 144 -2.61 -12.25 -1.33
CA GLY A 144 -2.31 -13.26 -2.35
C GLY A 144 -1.81 -14.60 -1.81
N ALA A 145 -1.32 -14.66 -0.58
CA ALA A 145 -0.72 -15.86 0.02
C ALA A 145 -1.76 -16.87 0.58
N GLY A 146 -3.07 -16.58 0.48
CA GLY A 146 -4.14 -17.46 0.97
C GLY A 146 -4.76 -18.33 -0.12
N ILE A 147 -5.87 -19.00 0.23
CA ILE A 147 -6.68 -19.79 -0.69
C ILE A 147 -7.23 -18.90 -1.80
N VAL A 148 -7.30 -19.41 -3.04
CA VAL A 148 -7.90 -18.70 -4.16
C VAL A 148 -9.41 -18.55 -3.94
N PRO A 149 -9.96 -17.33 -3.91
CA PRO A 149 -11.36 -17.11 -3.68
C PRO A 149 -12.23 -17.64 -4.84
N GLU A 150 -13.43 -18.15 -4.51
CA GLU A 150 -14.42 -18.53 -5.53
C GLU A 150 -15.04 -17.31 -6.21
N ASN A 151 -15.20 -16.21 -5.50
CA ASN A 151 -15.78 -14.97 -6.00
C ASN A 151 -14.80 -14.27 -6.95
N ALA A 152 -15.28 -13.90 -8.16
CA ALA A 152 -14.45 -13.26 -9.19
C ALA A 152 -13.91 -11.89 -8.75
N LEU A 153 -14.73 -11.05 -8.11
CA LEU A 153 -14.30 -9.74 -7.61
C LEU A 153 -13.22 -9.88 -6.54
N ALA A 154 -13.33 -10.90 -5.67
CA ALA A 154 -12.31 -11.17 -4.67
C ALA A 154 -10.97 -11.63 -5.29
N ARG A 155 -11.00 -12.38 -6.40
CA ARG A 155 -9.79 -12.71 -7.17
C ARG A 155 -9.17 -11.48 -7.81
N LEU A 156 -9.99 -10.66 -8.46
CA LEU A 156 -9.53 -9.40 -9.07
C LEU A 156 -8.91 -8.47 -8.02
N TYR A 157 -9.58 -8.32 -6.86
CA TYR A 157 -9.03 -7.53 -5.74
C TYR A 157 -7.69 -8.07 -5.26
N ARG A 158 -7.54 -9.39 -5.13
CA ARG A 158 -6.30 -10.05 -4.75
C ARG A 158 -5.17 -9.73 -5.74
N ASP A 159 -5.47 -9.75 -7.04
CA ASP A 159 -4.48 -9.49 -8.08
C ASP A 159 -4.04 -8.02 -8.08
N ILE A 160 -4.98 -7.07 -8.01
CA ILE A 160 -4.62 -5.64 -7.94
C ILE A 160 -3.88 -5.28 -6.65
N ALA A 161 -4.23 -5.90 -5.52
CA ALA A 161 -3.50 -5.70 -4.27
C ALA A 161 -2.04 -6.20 -4.39
N GLY A 162 -1.84 -7.36 -5.03
CA GLY A 162 -0.49 -7.89 -5.29
C GLY A 162 0.34 -6.98 -6.19
N LEU A 163 -0.25 -6.47 -7.29
CA LEU A 163 0.42 -5.51 -8.19
C LEU A 163 0.73 -4.18 -7.50
N THR A 164 -0.18 -3.69 -6.67
CA THR A 164 0.05 -2.50 -5.85
C THR A 164 1.21 -2.72 -4.88
N ASN A 165 1.24 -3.86 -4.18
CA ASN A 165 2.35 -4.21 -3.29
C ASN A 165 3.68 -4.24 -4.03
N GLN A 166 3.73 -4.80 -5.26
CA GLN A 166 4.93 -4.81 -6.10
C GLN A 166 5.39 -3.40 -6.46
N ALA A 167 4.47 -2.51 -6.87
CA ALA A 167 4.80 -1.13 -7.22
C ALA A 167 5.39 -0.37 -6.01
N PHE A 168 4.79 -0.52 -4.82
CA PHE A 168 5.31 0.08 -3.59
C PHE A 168 6.64 -0.53 -3.17
N ALA A 169 6.80 -1.86 -3.25
CA ALA A 169 8.06 -2.53 -2.94
C ALA A 169 9.20 -2.09 -3.88
N CYS A 170 8.89 -1.84 -5.15
CA CYS A 170 9.86 -1.30 -6.11
C CYS A 170 10.30 0.12 -5.70
N ALA A 171 9.36 1.00 -5.37
CA ALA A 171 9.62 2.39 -5.01
C ALA A 171 10.22 2.57 -3.59
N ALA A 172 9.99 1.63 -2.68
CA ALA A 172 10.45 1.71 -1.30
C ALA A 172 11.97 1.56 -1.18
N GLU A 173 12.59 2.28 -0.24
CA GLU A 173 13.99 2.06 0.17
C GLU A 173 14.17 0.79 1.00
N ALA A 174 13.15 0.42 1.81
CA ALA A 174 13.14 -0.79 2.62
C ALA A 174 11.74 -1.45 2.59
N VAL A 175 11.71 -2.78 2.62
CA VAL A 175 10.49 -3.59 2.66
C VAL A 175 10.57 -4.56 3.82
N TYR A 176 9.67 -4.41 4.78
CA TYR A 176 9.57 -5.30 5.94
C TYR A 176 8.41 -6.27 5.79
N LEU A 177 8.73 -7.56 5.79
CA LEU A 177 7.75 -8.64 5.91
C LEU A 177 7.60 -9.01 7.38
N THR A 178 6.38 -8.90 7.90
CA THR A 178 6.10 -9.27 9.29
C THR A 178 5.37 -10.59 9.37
N ILE A 179 5.98 -11.56 10.04
CA ILE A 179 5.45 -12.91 10.27
C ILE A 179 5.46 -13.19 11.77
N SER A 180 4.30 -13.53 12.35
CA SER A 180 4.17 -13.90 13.78
C SER A 180 4.80 -12.87 14.74
N GLY A 181 4.65 -11.58 14.43
CA GLY A 181 5.21 -10.49 15.22
C GLY A 181 6.69 -10.17 14.95
N ILE A 182 7.35 -10.91 14.07
CA ILE A 182 8.77 -10.73 13.75
C ILE A 182 8.89 -10.00 12.41
N PRO A 183 9.37 -8.75 12.36
CA PRO A 183 9.65 -8.03 11.13
C PRO A 183 11.02 -8.46 10.56
N VAL A 184 11.05 -8.73 9.26
CA VAL A 184 12.28 -9.03 8.52
C VAL A 184 12.38 -8.05 7.36
N GLU A 185 13.48 -7.31 7.25
CA GLU A 185 13.76 -6.49 6.07
C GLU A 185 14.18 -7.42 4.93
N ILE A 186 13.35 -7.47 3.88
CA ILE A 186 13.51 -8.45 2.80
C ILE A 186 14.09 -7.87 1.51
N LYS A 187 14.06 -6.54 1.33
CA LYS A 187 14.52 -5.94 0.06
C LYS A 187 16.02 -6.10 -0.15
N HIS A 188 16.83 -5.99 0.91
CA HIS A 188 18.27 -6.20 0.81
C HIS A 188 18.66 -7.68 0.66
N LEU A 189 17.74 -8.62 1.01
CA LEU A 189 17.95 -10.06 0.80
C LEU A 189 17.60 -10.49 -0.63
N ALA A 190 16.96 -9.61 -1.43
CA ALA A 190 16.55 -9.95 -2.78
C ALA A 190 17.77 -10.26 -3.66
N LEU A 191 17.69 -11.34 -4.43
CA LEU A 191 18.67 -11.65 -5.45
C LEU A 191 18.63 -10.55 -6.52
N ARG A 192 19.72 -9.83 -6.71
CA ARG A 192 19.88 -8.88 -7.81
C ARG A 192 20.19 -9.67 -9.08
N THR A 193 19.14 -10.06 -9.80
CA THR A 193 19.31 -10.53 -11.18
C THR A 193 19.46 -9.30 -12.07
N SER A 194 20.27 -9.38 -13.12
CA SER A 194 20.48 -8.30 -14.09
C SER A 194 19.22 -7.90 -14.88
N ALA A 195 18.13 -8.66 -14.76
CA ALA A 195 16.77 -8.27 -15.12
C ALA A 195 16.15 -7.55 -13.93
N SER A 196 16.36 -6.24 -13.87
CA SER A 196 15.80 -5.39 -12.82
C SER A 196 14.28 -5.49 -12.77
N LEU A 197 13.70 -5.32 -11.59
CA LEU A 197 12.27 -5.20 -11.27
C LEU A 197 11.50 -4.10 -12.07
N SER A 198 11.99 -3.69 -13.23
CA SER A 198 11.47 -2.58 -14.05
C SER A 198 10.45 -2.99 -15.11
N GLU A 199 10.17 -4.28 -15.31
CA GLU A 199 9.12 -4.68 -16.23
C GLU A 199 7.96 -5.33 -15.48
N GLY A 200 7.00 -4.49 -15.08
CA GLY A 200 5.67 -4.93 -14.68
C GLY A 200 5.06 -5.74 -15.81
N GLY A 201 4.83 -7.04 -15.57
CA GLY A 201 4.25 -7.93 -16.55
C GLY A 201 2.88 -7.43 -16.99
N GLY A 202 2.81 -6.87 -18.17
CA GLY A 202 1.57 -6.66 -18.88
C GLY A 202 0.90 -8.01 -19.17
N PRO A 203 -0.39 -8.04 -19.48
CA PRO A 203 -1.14 -9.28 -19.73
C PRO A 203 -0.45 -10.08 -20.82
N ARG A 204 -0.14 -11.35 -20.55
CA ARG A 204 0.40 -12.28 -21.55
C ARG A 204 -0.62 -12.42 -22.67
N SER A 205 -0.33 -11.84 -23.83
CA SER A 205 -1.06 -12.13 -25.06
C SER A 205 -0.93 -13.62 -25.33
N GLY A 206 -2.07 -14.32 -25.38
CA GLY A 206 -2.13 -15.73 -25.71
C GLY A 206 -1.53 -15.98 -27.10
N GLY A 207 -0.35 -16.61 -27.11
CA GLY A 207 0.26 -17.14 -28.32
C GLY A 207 -0.56 -18.31 -28.81
N GLY A 208 -1.17 -18.17 -29.97
CA GLY A 208 -1.93 -19.21 -30.63
C GLY A 208 -1.07 -20.43 -30.95
N CYS A 209 -1.63 -21.62 -30.76
CA CYS A 209 -1.14 -22.85 -31.28
C CYS A 209 -1.09 -22.77 -32.81
N GLY A 210 0.10 -22.63 -33.37
CA GLY A 210 0.33 -22.80 -34.80
C GLY A 210 0.29 -24.27 -35.15
N GLU A 211 -0.68 -24.64 -35.97
CA GLU A 211 -0.68 -25.89 -36.71
C GLU A 211 0.56 -25.93 -37.60
N GLY A 212 1.35 -26.97 -37.51
CA GLY A 212 2.52 -27.27 -38.34
C GLY A 212 2.46 -28.66 -38.91
N ARG A 213 2.12 -28.74 -40.11
CA ARG A 213 2.08 -29.77 -41.17
C ARG A 213 3.24 -30.74 -41.21
N SER A 214 2.88 -31.90 -41.72
CA SER A 214 3.55 -32.96 -42.47
C SER A 214 4.14 -34.06 -41.63
#